data_5fa635238eab937f0d42151916de554d
#
_entry.id   5fa635238eab937f0d42151916de554d
#
_cell.length_a   1.000
_cell.length_b   1.000
_cell.length_c   1.000
_cell.angle_alpha   90.00
_cell.angle_beta   90.00
_cell.angle_gamma   90.00
#
_symmetry.space_group_name_H-M   'P 1'
#
loop_
_entity.id
_entity.type
_entity.pdbx_description
1 polymer ?
#
loop_
_entity_poly.entity_id
_entity_poly.type
_entity_poly.pdbx_seq_one_letter_code
_entity_poly.pdbx_strand_id
1 'polypeptide(L)'
;MDSEEIYKQAILFRRWLHRHPEVSTQEFQTQAFVIDVLKEYKIPYKTYGTGIIATLGEGADCVALRADMDALRVQEDTGLPYCSETPGLMHACGHDMHTAMLLGAAIILKSKEAELGGTLKLVFQPSEEKRPGGARLLLPHLLEPPVPKAIFGQHVFPGLPVGQIGIRPGAFFASSDNIIFAVEGKGTHAAMPQLGSDPILAATALIQFYQTIITKFRNPLIPAVLSITSIH
;
A
#
# COMPACT_ATOMS: atom_id res chain seq x y z
N MET A 1 17.80 7.42 -23.23
CA MET A 1 18.21 6.41 -22.21
C MET A 1 17.69 5.08 -22.69
N ASP A 2 18.50 4.05 -22.73
CA ASP A 2 18.04 2.74 -23.12
C ASP A 2 17.32 2.02 -21.94
N SER A 3 16.67 0.89 -22.24
CA SER A 3 15.90 0.16 -21.23
C SER A 3 16.78 -0.41 -20.10
N GLU A 4 18.04 -0.72 -20.39
CA GLU A 4 18.98 -1.27 -19.41
C GLU A 4 19.46 -0.19 -18.43
N GLU A 5 19.69 1.02 -18.92
CA GLU A 5 20.04 2.17 -18.08
C GLU A 5 18.91 2.51 -17.12
N ILE A 6 17.64 2.54 -17.62
CA ILE A 6 16.46 2.80 -16.79
C ILE A 6 16.29 1.72 -15.75
N TYR A 7 16.52 0.45 -16.09
CA TYR A 7 16.46 -0.66 -15.15
C TYR A 7 17.50 -0.51 -14.03
N LYS A 8 18.74 -0.17 -14.37
CA LYS A 8 19.81 0.08 -13.38
C LYS A 8 19.43 1.25 -12.46
N GLN A 9 18.84 2.30 -13.02
CA GLN A 9 18.39 3.44 -12.25
C GLN A 9 17.22 3.09 -11.30
N ALA A 10 16.25 2.29 -11.77
CA ALA A 10 15.15 1.81 -10.93
C ALA A 10 15.65 0.97 -9.74
N ILE A 11 16.72 0.18 -9.93
CA ILE A 11 17.37 -0.53 -8.82
C ILE A 11 17.96 0.45 -7.79
N LEU A 12 18.57 1.54 -8.24
CA LEU A 12 19.10 2.57 -7.34
C LEU A 12 17.99 3.29 -6.60
N PHE A 13 16.90 3.64 -7.27
CA PHE A 13 15.70 4.22 -6.65
C PHE A 13 15.15 3.31 -5.56
N ARG A 14 14.94 2.03 -5.88
CA ARG A 14 14.47 1.03 -4.92
C ARG A 14 15.37 0.91 -3.70
N ARG A 15 16.69 0.85 -3.89
CA ARG A 15 17.64 0.74 -2.78
C ARG A 15 17.68 1.99 -1.91
N TRP A 16 17.50 3.16 -2.50
CA TRP A 16 17.39 4.41 -1.74
C TRP A 16 16.11 4.42 -0.90
N LEU A 17 14.95 4.14 -1.52
CA LEU A 17 13.67 4.06 -0.84
C LEU A 17 13.68 3.03 0.30
N HIS A 18 14.29 1.87 0.06
CA HIS A 18 14.37 0.80 1.05
C HIS A 18 15.16 1.21 2.30
N ARG A 19 16.23 1.99 2.12
CA ARG A 19 17.02 2.51 3.24
C ARG A 19 16.32 3.60 4.04
N HIS A 20 15.39 4.33 3.43
CA HIS A 20 14.71 5.46 4.04
C HIS A 20 13.19 5.22 4.18
N PRO A 21 12.77 4.15 4.86
CA PRO A 21 11.36 3.84 5.02
C PRO A 21 10.67 4.86 5.93
N GLU A 22 9.48 5.27 5.52
CA GLU A 22 8.63 6.17 6.30
C GLU A 22 7.23 5.57 6.47
N VAL A 23 6.65 5.73 7.64
CA VAL A 23 5.32 5.20 7.94
C VAL A 23 4.23 6.03 7.29
N SER A 24 3.05 5.43 7.16
CA SER A 24 1.83 6.08 6.67
C SER A 24 1.63 7.47 7.26
N THR A 25 1.32 8.45 6.42
CA THR A 25 1.13 9.88 6.71
C THR A 25 2.41 10.67 7.03
N GLN A 26 3.57 10.05 6.96
CA GLN A 26 4.88 10.68 7.24
C GLN A 26 5.89 10.45 6.11
N GLU A 27 5.44 10.15 4.91
CA GLU A 27 6.25 9.83 3.73
C GLU A 27 6.87 11.09 3.09
N PHE A 28 7.48 11.96 3.91
CA PHE A 28 7.99 13.27 3.46
C PHE A 28 9.28 13.17 2.64
N GLN A 29 10.24 12.34 3.06
CA GLN A 29 11.49 12.13 2.33
C GLN A 29 11.22 11.31 1.06
N THR A 30 10.33 10.31 1.15
CA THR A 30 9.86 9.52 0.02
C THR A 30 9.20 10.42 -1.02
N GLN A 31 8.30 11.33 -0.60
CA GLN A 31 7.70 12.31 -1.48
C GLN A 31 8.74 13.22 -2.14
N ALA A 32 9.67 13.77 -1.35
CA ALA A 32 10.72 14.63 -1.87
C ALA A 32 11.59 13.91 -2.91
N PHE A 33 11.98 12.67 -2.64
CA PHE A 33 12.72 11.84 -3.58
C PHE A 33 11.98 11.62 -4.90
N VAL A 34 10.69 11.26 -4.84
CA VAL A 34 9.85 11.09 -6.03
C VAL A 34 9.75 12.40 -6.81
N ILE A 35 9.55 13.52 -6.13
CA ILE A 35 9.49 14.87 -6.75
C ILE A 35 10.80 15.21 -7.45
N ASP A 36 11.94 14.92 -6.85
CA ASP A 36 13.24 15.22 -7.45
C ASP A 36 13.44 14.43 -8.74
N VAL A 37 13.07 13.14 -8.77
CA VAL A 37 13.09 12.34 -9.99
C VAL A 37 12.12 12.93 -11.05
N LEU A 38 10.88 13.26 -10.66
CA LEU A 38 9.91 13.85 -11.60
C LEU A 38 10.41 15.17 -12.21
N LYS A 39 11.07 16.02 -11.40
CA LYS A 39 11.69 17.28 -11.87
C LYS A 39 12.83 17.04 -12.84
N GLU A 40 13.73 16.09 -12.53
CA GLU A 40 14.85 15.73 -13.40
C GLU A 40 14.36 15.36 -14.80
N TYR A 41 13.28 14.59 -14.89
CA TYR A 41 12.70 14.17 -16.16
C TYR A 41 11.62 15.13 -16.70
N LYS A 42 11.43 16.31 -16.08
CA LYS A 42 10.46 17.32 -16.49
C LYS A 42 9.04 16.76 -16.62
N ILE A 43 8.63 15.92 -15.67
CA ILE A 43 7.29 15.37 -15.59
C ILE A 43 6.44 16.27 -14.69
N PRO A 44 5.36 16.89 -15.20
CA PRO A 44 4.47 17.72 -14.39
C PRO A 44 3.80 16.92 -13.29
N TYR A 45 3.69 17.51 -12.11
CA TYR A 45 3.06 16.85 -10.94
C TYR A 45 2.33 17.86 -10.04
N LYS A 46 1.43 17.35 -9.22
CA LYS A 46 0.80 18.04 -8.08
C LYS A 46 0.92 17.17 -6.83
N THR A 47 1.00 17.82 -5.68
CA THR A 47 1.09 17.15 -4.37
C THR A 47 -0.21 17.31 -3.57
N TYR A 48 -0.55 16.27 -2.80
CA TYR A 48 -1.74 16.23 -1.95
C TYR A 48 -1.35 15.51 -0.66
N GLY A 49 -1.11 16.27 0.41
CA GLY A 49 -0.43 15.75 1.59
C GLY A 49 0.94 15.18 1.19
N THR A 50 1.24 13.95 1.56
CA THR A 50 2.45 13.23 1.12
C THR A 50 2.28 12.50 -0.21
N GLY A 51 1.07 12.49 -0.81
CA GLY A 51 0.80 11.88 -2.11
C GLY A 51 1.12 12.77 -3.29
N ILE A 52 1.30 12.13 -4.47
CA ILE A 52 1.63 12.82 -5.72
C ILE A 52 0.76 12.27 -6.86
N ILE A 53 0.28 13.16 -7.72
CA ILE A 53 -0.26 12.80 -9.04
C ILE A 53 0.56 13.53 -10.08
N ALA A 54 1.30 12.78 -10.91
CA ALA A 54 2.01 13.30 -12.06
C ALA A 54 1.23 12.98 -13.34
N THR A 55 1.48 13.77 -14.41
CA THR A 55 0.71 13.66 -15.65
C THR A 55 1.64 13.68 -16.86
N LEU A 56 1.39 12.80 -17.82
CA LEU A 56 2.06 12.73 -19.11
C LEU A 56 1.03 12.72 -20.24
N GLY A 57 1.40 13.27 -21.39
CA GLY A 57 0.55 13.33 -22.56
C GLY A 57 -0.66 14.26 -22.39
N GLU A 58 -1.44 14.39 -23.45
CA GLU A 58 -2.65 15.22 -23.50
C GLU A 58 -3.76 14.49 -24.24
N GLY A 59 -5.01 14.74 -23.86
CA GLY A 59 -6.19 14.19 -24.54
C GLY A 59 -7.28 13.77 -23.55
N ALA A 60 -8.46 13.49 -24.11
CA ALA A 60 -9.64 13.09 -23.35
C ALA A 60 -9.57 11.63 -22.86
N ASP A 61 -8.88 10.77 -23.61
CA ASP A 61 -8.61 9.41 -23.19
C ASP A 61 -7.58 9.39 -22.06
N CYS A 62 -7.92 8.77 -20.95
CA CYS A 62 -7.07 8.77 -19.77
C CYS A 62 -6.98 7.38 -19.15
N VAL A 63 -5.79 7.01 -18.72
CA VAL A 63 -5.52 5.87 -17.85
C VAL A 63 -4.63 6.31 -16.70
N ALA A 64 -4.59 5.51 -15.63
CA ALA A 64 -3.71 5.78 -14.50
C ALA A 64 -2.86 4.56 -14.13
N LEU A 65 -1.64 4.81 -13.67
CA LEU A 65 -0.77 3.84 -13.02
C LEU A 65 -0.58 4.24 -11.56
N ARG A 66 -0.57 3.25 -10.65
CA ARG A 66 -0.51 3.48 -9.20
C ARG A 66 0.62 2.70 -8.55
N ALA A 67 1.33 3.35 -7.65
CA ALA A 67 2.18 2.73 -6.64
C ALA A 67 1.88 3.33 -5.27
N ASP A 68 2.02 2.53 -4.23
CA ASP A 68 2.02 2.97 -2.83
C ASP A 68 3.45 3.30 -2.37
N MET A 69 3.56 4.07 -1.25
CA MET A 69 4.84 4.64 -0.84
C MET A 69 5.23 4.36 0.62
N ASP A 70 4.27 4.03 1.48
CA ASP A 70 4.52 3.91 2.92
C ASP A 70 5.17 2.58 3.31
N ALA A 71 5.81 2.58 4.50
CA ALA A 71 6.49 1.44 5.08
C ALA A 71 5.82 1.01 6.40
N LEU A 72 6.27 -0.11 6.93
CA LEU A 72 5.72 -0.76 8.11
C LEU A 72 6.63 -0.58 9.35
N ARG A 73 6.00 -0.63 10.54
CA ARG A 73 6.72 -0.70 11.82
C ARG A 73 7.21 -2.12 12.08
N VAL A 74 8.24 -2.50 11.34
CA VAL A 74 8.88 -3.82 11.40
C VAL A 74 10.39 -3.59 11.52
N GLN A 75 11.05 -4.27 12.45
CA GLN A 75 12.50 -4.27 12.50
C GLN A 75 13.03 -5.14 11.36
N GLU A 76 13.84 -4.55 10.50
CA GLU A 76 14.50 -5.31 9.43
C GLU A 76 15.65 -6.15 10.00
N ASP A 77 15.73 -7.41 9.57
CA ASP A 77 16.79 -8.37 9.90
C ASP A 77 17.19 -9.16 8.63
N THR A 78 17.38 -8.45 7.52
CA THR A 78 17.70 -9.09 6.23
C THR A 78 19.21 -9.22 6.01
N GLY A 79 20.04 -8.43 6.68
CA GLY A 79 21.48 -8.38 6.47
C GLY A 79 21.90 -7.84 5.10
N LEU A 80 20.99 -7.19 4.37
CA LEU A 80 21.27 -6.63 3.05
C LEU A 80 22.15 -5.36 3.17
N PRO A 81 23.03 -5.09 2.18
CA PRO A 81 23.87 -3.89 2.18
C PRO A 81 23.09 -2.59 2.00
N TYR A 82 21.81 -2.65 1.79
CA TYR A 82 20.88 -1.52 1.66
C TYR A 82 19.66 -1.67 2.58
N CYS A 83 19.82 -2.33 3.72
CA CYS A 83 18.77 -2.43 4.74
C CYS A 83 18.38 -1.03 5.26
N SER A 84 17.22 -0.98 5.91
CA SER A 84 16.68 0.23 6.52
C SER A 84 17.71 0.94 7.42
N GLU A 85 17.86 2.23 7.25
CA GLU A 85 18.66 3.11 8.12
C GLU A 85 17.84 3.63 9.32
N THR A 86 16.53 3.32 9.36
CA THR A 86 15.62 3.72 10.43
C THR A 86 15.23 2.51 11.28
N PRO A 87 15.75 2.39 12.51
CA PRO A 87 15.43 1.28 13.40
C PRO A 87 13.93 1.11 13.61
N GLY A 88 13.45 -0.11 13.53
CA GLY A 88 12.02 -0.44 13.71
C GLY A 88 11.12 -0.11 12.53
N LEU A 89 11.67 0.33 11.39
CA LEU A 89 10.91 0.54 10.16
C LEU A 89 11.50 -0.26 9.00
N MET A 90 10.65 -0.78 8.11
CA MET A 90 11.05 -1.54 6.93
C MET A 90 9.99 -1.45 5.84
N HIS A 91 10.40 -1.40 4.58
CA HIS A 91 9.54 -1.68 3.44
C HIS A 91 9.24 -3.19 3.30
N ALA A 92 8.56 -3.75 4.32
CA ALA A 92 8.29 -5.19 4.37
C ALA A 92 7.19 -5.63 3.38
N CYS A 93 6.35 -4.71 2.94
CA CYS A 93 5.31 -4.96 1.92
C CYS A 93 5.80 -4.72 0.47
N GLY A 94 7.00 -4.16 0.30
CA GLY A 94 7.61 -3.95 -1.02
C GLY A 94 7.19 -2.68 -1.75
N HIS A 95 6.64 -1.68 -1.06
CA HIS A 95 6.22 -0.43 -1.66
C HIS A 95 7.39 0.40 -2.24
N ASP A 96 8.61 0.18 -1.74
CA ASP A 96 9.86 0.68 -2.34
C ASP A 96 10.05 0.17 -3.79
N MET A 97 9.73 -1.10 -4.04
CA MET A 97 9.76 -1.67 -5.39
C MET A 97 8.64 -1.11 -6.26
N HIS A 98 7.41 -0.97 -5.71
CA HIS A 98 6.28 -0.43 -6.46
C HIS A 98 6.56 1.01 -6.92
N THR A 99 7.02 1.87 -6.01
CA THR A 99 7.41 3.25 -6.30
C THR A 99 8.55 3.32 -7.32
N ALA A 100 9.60 2.51 -7.16
CA ALA A 100 10.72 2.48 -8.10
C ALA A 100 10.31 2.00 -9.49
N MET A 101 9.41 1.01 -9.59
CA MET A 101 8.87 0.54 -10.87
C MET A 101 8.02 1.61 -11.55
N LEU A 102 7.19 2.34 -10.79
CA LEU A 102 6.39 3.43 -11.34
C LEU A 102 7.26 4.60 -11.82
N LEU A 103 8.34 4.93 -11.11
CA LEU A 103 9.33 5.92 -11.57
C LEU A 103 10.03 5.47 -12.85
N GLY A 104 10.46 4.21 -12.92
CA GLY A 104 11.05 3.64 -14.14
C GLY A 104 10.07 3.70 -15.32
N ALA A 105 8.81 3.31 -15.10
CA ALA A 105 7.76 3.44 -16.12
C ALA A 105 7.52 4.89 -16.55
N ALA A 106 7.53 5.82 -15.58
CA ALA A 106 7.38 7.26 -15.85
C ALA A 106 8.48 7.78 -16.79
N ILE A 107 9.74 7.37 -16.56
CA ILE A 107 10.89 7.76 -17.39
C ILE A 107 10.75 7.20 -18.81
N ILE A 108 10.39 5.92 -18.94
CA ILE A 108 10.17 5.30 -20.26
C ILE A 108 9.05 6.02 -21.02
N LEU A 109 7.92 6.24 -20.37
CA LEU A 109 6.75 6.85 -20.99
C LEU A 109 6.98 8.34 -21.29
N LYS A 110 7.76 9.04 -20.46
CA LYS A 110 8.20 10.41 -20.77
C LYS A 110 9.03 10.48 -22.04
N SER A 111 9.91 9.53 -22.28
CA SER A 111 10.72 9.48 -23.51
C SER A 111 9.87 9.23 -24.78
N LYS A 112 8.66 8.72 -24.60
CA LYS A 112 7.68 8.42 -25.65
C LYS A 112 6.42 9.27 -25.55
N GLU A 113 6.47 10.39 -24.86
CA GLU A 113 5.28 11.20 -24.56
C GLU A 113 4.51 11.62 -25.81
N ALA A 114 5.22 11.92 -26.91
CA ALA A 114 4.60 12.26 -28.19
C ALA A 114 3.85 11.09 -28.86
N GLU A 115 4.11 9.86 -28.44
CA GLU A 115 3.44 8.64 -28.94
C GLU A 115 2.21 8.26 -28.08
N LEU A 116 1.99 8.94 -26.94
CA LEU A 116 0.85 8.67 -26.08
C LEU A 116 -0.44 9.15 -26.76
N GLY A 117 -1.39 8.25 -26.95
CA GLY A 117 -2.69 8.55 -27.55
C GLY A 117 -3.68 9.25 -26.61
N GLY A 118 -3.23 9.77 -25.47
CA GLY A 118 -4.07 10.40 -24.46
C GLY A 118 -3.28 10.79 -23.21
N THR A 119 -4.00 11.03 -22.12
CA THR A 119 -3.43 11.42 -20.83
C THR A 119 -3.11 10.20 -19.99
N LEU A 120 -1.94 10.19 -19.37
CA LEU A 120 -1.53 9.21 -18.38
C LEU A 120 -1.35 9.90 -17.02
N LYS A 121 -2.05 9.43 -16.00
CA LYS A 121 -1.84 9.86 -14.60
C LYS A 121 -0.99 8.84 -13.86
N LEU A 122 0.06 9.32 -13.20
CA LEU A 122 0.96 8.52 -12.36
C LEU A 122 0.65 8.86 -10.90
N VAL A 123 0.15 7.88 -10.16
CA VAL A 123 -0.37 8.06 -8.80
C VAL A 123 0.59 7.44 -7.81
N PHE A 124 1.29 8.26 -7.06
CA PHE A 124 2.11 7.84 -5.93
C PHE A 124 1.28 8.02 -4.66
N GLN A 125 0.71 6.92 -4.20
CA GLN A 125 -0.26 6.91 -3.11
C GLN A 125 0.45 6.79 -1.77
N PRO A 126 0.20 7.71 -0.81
CA PRO A 126 0.65 7.56 0.56
C PRO A 126 -0.31 6.66 1.35
N SER A 127 0.11 6.23 2.55
CA SER A 127 -0.76 5.65 3.59
C SER A 127 -1.66 4.52 3.11
N GLU A 128 -1.10 3.53 2.44
CA GLU A 128 -1.84 2.32 2.08
C GLU A 128 -2.12 1.47 3.33
N GLU A 129 -1.14 1.35 4.23
CA GLU A 129 -1.14 0.48 5.40
C GLU A 129 -1.96 1.02 6.59
N LYS A 130 -2.37 2.28 6.55
CA LYS A 130 -3.12 2.92 7.63
C LYS A 130 -4.46 3.44 7.17
N ARG A 131 -5.54 3.00 7.80
CA ARG A 131 -6.89 3.52 7.53
C ARG A 131 -7.06 4.97 8.01
N PRO A 132 -7.86 5.78 7.29
CA PRO A 132 -8.76 5.43 6.19
C PRO A 132 -8.09 5.28 4.82
N GLY A 133 -6.75 5.32 4.73
CA GLY A 133 -5.95 5.17 3.54
C GLY A 133 -5.79 6.46 2.72
N GLY A 134 -4.57 6.65 2.19
CA GLY A 134 -4.25 7.84 1.38
C GLY A 134 -4.94 7.88 0.02
N ALA A 135 -5.49 6.76 -0.45
CA ALA A 135 -6.31 6.75 -1.66
C ALA A 135 -7.49 7.73 -1.57
N ARG A 136 -8.13 7.86 -0.40
CA ARG A 136 -9.22 8.82 -0.18
C ARG A 136 -8.80 10.26 -0.39
N LEU A 137 -7.56 10.60 -0.04
CA LEU A 137 -7.00 11.93 -0.25
C LEU A 137 -6.80 12.23 -1.74
N LEU A 138 -6.34 11.25 -2.50
CA LEU A 138 -6.02 11.43 -3.91
C LEU A 138 -7.22 11.29 -4.84
N LEU A 139 -8.25 10.53 -4.44
CA LEU A 139 -9.38 10.18 -5.30
C LEU A 139 -10.10 11.39 -5.91
N PRO A 140 -10.44 12.48 -5.18
CA PRO A 140 -11.08 13.64 -5.77
C PRO A 140 -10.24 14.26 -6.91
N HIS A 141 -8.93 14.29 -6.76
CA HIS A 141 -7.99 14.86 -7.72
C HIS A 141 -7.67 13.90 -8.88
N LEU A 142 -7.70 12.61 -8.63
CA LEU A 142 -7.58 11.60 -9.68
C LEU A 142 -8.77 11.65 -10.64
N LEU A 143 -9.96 11.95 -10.11
CA LEU A 143 -11.21 12.06 -10.87
C LEU A 143 -11.43 13.45 -11.50
N GLU A 144 -10.54 14.42 -11.32
CA GLU A 144 -10.53 15.64 -12.14
C GLU A 144 -10.33 15.28 -13.62
N PRO A 145 -11.02 15.95 -14.56
CA PRO A 145 -10.87 15.67 -16.00
C PRO A 145 -9.42 15.83 -16.48
N PRO A 146 -8.98 14.98 -17.41
CA PRO A 146 -9.65 13.80 -17.92
C PRO A 146 -9.70 12.67 -16.89
N VAL A 147 -10.89 12.06 -16.73
CA VAL A 147 -11.09 10.98 -15.77
C VAL A 147 -10.49 9.67 -16.30
N PRO A 148 -9.66 8.94 -15.53
CA PRO A 148 -9.11 7.68 -15.99
C PRO A 148 -10.20 6.63 -16.25
N LYS A 149 -10.18 5.99 -17.42
CA LYS A 149 -11.04 4.85 -17.76
C LYS A 149 -10.66 3.58 -17.00
N ALA A 150 -9.38 3.48 -16.62
CA ALA A 150 -8.82 2.38 -15.83
C ALA A 150 -7.63 2.88 -15.01
N ILE A 151 -7.40 2.22 -13.87
CA ILE A 151 -6.21 2.38 -13.06
C ILE A 151 -5.54 1.02 -12.91
N PHE A 152 -4.24 0.97 -13.12
CA PHE A 152 -3.42 -0.23 -12.96
C PHE A 152 -2.47 -0.06 -11.79
N GLY A 153 -2.44 -1.03 -10.91
CA GLY A 153 -1.45 -1.19 -9.85
C GLY A 153 -0.89 -2.59 -9.92
N GLN A 154 0.32 -2.76 -9.42
CA GLN A 154 0.94 -4.06 -9.28
C GLN A 154 1.44 -4.23 -7.86
N HIS A 155 1.49 -5.46 -7.38
CA HIS A 155 2.03 -5.79 -6.08
C HIS A 155 3.07 -6.89 -6.23
N VAL A 156 4.23 -6.72 -5.61
CA VAL A 156 5.24 -7.79 -5.55
C VAL A 156 4.70 -8.95 -4.71
N PHE A 157 4.99 -10.17 -5.16
CA PHE A 157 4.51 -11.36 -4.48
C PHE A 157 5.62 -12.41 -4.38
N PRO A 158 6.12 -12.70 -3.15
CA PRO A 158 7.25 -13.62 -2.95
C PRO A 158 7.00 -15.05 -3.46
N GLY A 159 5.72 -15.44 -3.62
CA GLY A 159 5.34 -16.75 -4.13
C GLY A 159 5.46 -16.93 -5.65
N LEU A 160 5.77 -15.85 -6.40
CA LEU A 160 5.96 -15.91 -7.84
C LEU A 160 7.45 -15.82 -8.19
N PRO A 161 7.97 -16.70 -9.07
CA PRO A 161 9.33 -16.59 -9.60
C PRO A 161 9.56 -15.26 -10.32
N VAL A 162 10.80 -14.73 -10.24
CA VAL A 162 11.21 -13.53 -10.96
C VAL A 162 10.95 -13.68 -12.47
N GLY A 163 10.38 -12.63 -13.09
CA GLY A 163 10.01 -12.63 -14.50
C GLY A 163 8.60 -13.14 -14.78
N GLN A 164 7.86 -13.60 -13.78
CA GLN A 164 6.45 -13.97 -13.92
C GLN A 164 5.53 -12.84 -13.40
N ILE A 165 4.40 -12.66 -14.10
CA ILE A 165 3.32 -11.75 -13.73
C ILE A 165 2.05 -12.57 -13.56
N GLY A 166 1.45 -12.52 -12.36
CA GLY A 166 0.17 -13.14 -12.08
C GLY A 166 -0.98 -12.17 -12.40
N ILE A 167 -1.90 -12.58 -13.26
CA ILE A 167 -3.12 -11.84 -13.55
C ILE A 167 -4.32 -12.78 -13.54
N ARG A 168 -5.49 -12.26 -13.23
CA ARG A 168 -6.75 -13.01 -13.35
C ARG A 168 -7.91 -12.05 -13.64
N PRO A 169 -8.94 -12.50 -14.36
CA PRO A 169 -10.15 -11.72 -14.53
C PRO A 169 -10.98 -11.68 -13.24
N GLY A 170 -11.75 -10.60 -13.05
CA GLY A 170 -12.63 -10.42 -11.91
C GLY A 170 -11.92 -9.99 -10.64
N ALA A 171 -12.46 -10.35 -9.48
CA ALA A 171 -11.90 -9.97 -8.19
C ALA A 171 -10.49 -10.56 -7.99
N PHE A 172 -9.51 -9.68 -7.79
CA PHE A 172 -8.09 -10.05 -7.64
C PHE A 172 -7.67 -10.11 -6.16
N PHE A 173 -8.02 -9.08 -5.38
CA PHE A 173 -7.81 -9.02 -3.94
C PHE A 173 -9.14 -9.12 -3.19
N ALA A 174 -9.08 -9.63 -1.96
CA ALA A 174 -10.22 -9.58 -1.04
C ALA A 174 -10.39 -8.17 -0.46
N SER A 175 -11.61 -7.81 -0.07
CA SER A 175 -11.82 -6.67 0.82
C SER A 175 -11.25 -6.97 2.21
N SER A 176 -10.82 -5.94 2.93
CA SER A 176 -10.34 -6.05 4.29
C SER A 176 -11.10 -5.08 5.19
N ASP A 177 -11.62 -5.58 6.29
CA ASP A 177 -12.34 -4.82 7.30
C ASP A 177 -11.71 -5.01 8.67
N ASN A 178 -11.54 -3.92 9.43
CA ASN A 178 -11.11 -3.97 10.82
C ASN A 178 -12.32 -3.78 11.72
N ILE A 179 -12.54 -4.72 12.62
CA ILE A 179 -13.62 -4.67 13.61
C ILE A 179 -12.98 -4.57 14.98
N ILE A 180 -13.38 -3.56 15.75
CA ILE A 180 -12.91 -3.35 17.12
C ILE A 180 -14.07 -3.64 18.06
N PHE A 181 -13.86 -4.54 19.01
CA PHE A 181 -14.82 -4.85 20.07
C PHE A 181 -14.27 -4.34 21.39
N ALA A 182 -15.09 -3.61 22.14
CA ALA A 182 -14.85 -3.29 23.53
C ALA A 182 -15.73 -4.23 24.39
N VAL A 183 -15.10 -4.96 25.31
CA VAL A 183 -15.81 -5.81 26.27
C VAL A 183 -15.69 -5.17 27.65
N GLU A 184 -16.81 -4.63 28.14
CA GLU A 184 -16.87 -3.96 29.42
C GLU A 184 -17.39 -4.92 30.51
N GLY A 185 -16.75 -4.91 31.66
CA GLY A 185 -17.12 -5.71 32.79
C GLY A 185 -17.32 -4.90 34.07
N LYS A 186 -17.80 -5.55 35.11
CA LYS A 186 -17.92 -4.99 36.46
C LYS A 186 -16.87 -5.63 37.38
N GLY A 187 -15.94 -4.78 37.85
CA GLY A 187 -14.90 -5.23 38.78
C GLY A 187 -15.47 -5.71 40.13
N THR A 188 -14.82 -6.71 40.72
CA THR A 188 -15.14 -7.24 42.04
C THR A 188 -13.89 -7.81 42.70
N HIS A 189 -13.97 -8.17 43.99
CA HIS A 189 -12.90 -8.89 44.64
C HIS A 189 -12.73 -10.29 44.02
N ALA A 190 -11.49 -10.70 43.77
CA ALA A 190 -11.18 -11.95 43.05
C ALA A 190 -11.82 -13.21 43.70
N ALA A 191 -12.01 -13.19 45.02
CA ALA A 191 -12.69 -14.27 45.75
C ALA A 191 -14.23 -14.20 45.73
N MET A 192 -14.81 -13.16 45.08
CA MET A 192 -16.27 -12.91 45.00
C MET A 192 -16.71 -12.68 43.54
N PRO A 193 -16.38 -13.59 42.61
CA PRO A 193 -16.64 -13.37 41.18
C PRO A 193 -18.13 -13.23 40.84
N GLN A 194 -19.01 -13.82 41.67
CA GLN A 194 -20.47 -13.74 41.50
C GLN A 194 -21.06 -12.33 41.68
N LEU A 195 -20.30 -11.39 42.23
CA LEU A 195 -20.71 -9.99 42.40
C LEU A 195 -20.31 -9.05 41.21
N GLY A 196 -19.56 -9.61 40.29
CA GLY A 196 -19.08 -8.87 39.13
C GLY A 196 -19.45 -9.52 37.80
N SER A 197 -18.84 -8.99 36.72
CA SER A 197 -18.84 -9.61 35.38
C SER A 197 -17.42 -9.59 34.83
N ASP A 198 -16.88 -10.75 34.48
CA ASP A 198 -15.50 -10.90 34.02
C ASP A 198 -15.38 -10.61 32.52
N PRO A 199 -14.80 -9.49 32.11
CA PRO A 199 -14.64 -9.15 30.70
C PRO A 199 -13.59 -10.01 29.99
N ILE A 200 -12.62 -10.57 30.75
CA ILE A 200 -11.58 -11.44 30.19
C ILE A 200 -12.20 -12.78 29.78
N LEU A 201 -13.00 -13.38 30.67
CA LEU A 201 -13.72 -14.62 30.37
C LEU A 201 -14.68 -14.43 29.19
N ALA A 202 -15.41 -13.31 29.13
CA ALA A 202 -16.32 -12.99 28.05
C ALA A 202 -15.54 -12.79 26.73
N ALA A 203 -14.42 -12.07 26.74
CA ALA A 203 -13.58 -11.86 25.56
C ALA A 203 -13.01 -13.17 25.02
N THR A 204 -12.53 -14.08 25.88
CA THR A 204 -12.02 -15.39 25.46
C THR A 204 -13.10 -16.25 24.81
N ALA A 205 -14.32 -16.23 25.33
CA ALA A 205 -15.46 -16.94 24.74
C ALA A 205 -15.83 -16.36 23.35
N LEU A 206 -15.82 -15.03 23.21
CA LEU A 206 -16.06 -14.36 21.93
C LEU A 206 -14.99 -14.73 20.89
N ILE A 207 -13.71 -14.77 21.27
CA ILE A 207 -12.60 -15.16 20.38
C ILE A 207 -12.84 -16.55 19.80
N GLN A 208 -13.18 -17.52 20.64
CA GLN A 208 -13.48 -18.89 20.20
C GLN A 208 -14.72 -18.92 19.29
N PHE A 209 -15.76 -18.20 19.65
CA PHE A 209 -16.98 -18.14 18.85
C PHE A 209 -16.72 -17.55 17.46
N TYR A 210 -15.95 -16.45 17.33
CA TYR A 210 -15.65 -15.84 16.04
C TYR A 210 -14.94 -16.81 15.08
N GLN A 211 -14.08 -17.70 15.57
CA GLN A 211 -13.46 -18.72 14.73
C GLN A 211 -14.50 -19.69 14.15
N THR A 212 -15.63 -19.90 14.82
CA THR A 212 -16.69 -20.76 14.29
C THR A 212 -17.46 -20.13 13.13
N ILE A 213 -17.46 -18.79 13.00
CA ILE A 213 -18.12 -18.08 11.88
C ILE A 213 -17.55 -18.58 10.55
N ILE A 214 -16.22 -18.65 10.42
CA ILE A 214 -15.57 -19.11 9.20
C ILE A 214 -15.84 -20.59 8.93
N THR A 215 -15.91 -21.41 9.96
CA THR A 215 -16.00 -22.89 9.81
C THR A 215 -17.45 -23.40 9.73
N LYS A 216 -18.43 -22.69 10.29
CA LYS A 216 -19.81 -23.18 10.45
C LYS A 216 -20.88 -22.34 9.76
N PHE A 217 -20.66 -21.01 9.63
CA PHE A 217 -21.71 -20.11 9.16
C PHE A 217 -21.45 -19.55 7.75
N ARG A 218 -20.23 -19.73 7.24
CA ARG A 218 -19.86 -19.23 5.91
C ARG A 218 -20.16 -20.25 4.83
N ASN A 219 -20.59 -19.77 3.65
CA ASN A 219 -20.61 -20.60 2.46
C ASN A 219 -19.16 -21.01 2.09
N PRO A 220 -18.83 -22.32 2.04
CA PRO A 220 -17.48 -22.80 1.78
C PRO A 220 -16.91 -22.39 0.40
N LEU A 221 -17.79 -22.05 -0.55
CA LEU A 221 -17.37 -21.60 -1.89
C LEU A 221 -16.97 -20.11 -1.93
N ILE A 222 -17.19 -19.35 -0.87
CA ILE A 222 -16.80 -17.94 -0.78
C ILE A 222 -15.54 -17.83 0.09
N PRO A 223 -14.36 -17.47 -0.47
CA PRO A 223 -13.15 -17.30 0.34
C PRO A 223 -13.34 -16.19 1.37
N ALA A 224 -12.96 -16.46 2.61
CA ALA A 224 -12.91 -15.46 3.67
C ALA A 224 -11.93 -15.89 4.76
N VAL A 225 -11.32 -14.91 5.41
CA VAL A 225 -10.42 -15.08 6.55
C VAL A 225 -10.91 -14.17 7.67
N LEU A 226 -10.89 -14.67 8.88
CA LEU A 226 -11.12 -13.89 10.10
C LEU A 226 -9.94 -14.14 11.04
N SER A 227 -9.21 -13.10 11.38
CA SER A 227 -8.08 -13.17 12.30
C SER A 227 -8.28 -12.20 13.45
N ILE A 228 -7.93 -12.61 14.66
CA ILE A 228 -7.83 -11.72 15.81
C ILE A 228 -6.37 -11.32 15.92
N THR A 229 -6.12 -10.03 15.70
CA THR A 229 -4.78 -9.51 15.51
C THR A 229 -4.21 -8.79 16.74
N SER A 230 -5.06 -8.39 17.68
CA SER A 230 -4.61 -7.81 18.95
C SER A 230 -5.66 -7.95 20.05
N ILE A 231 -5.20 -8.01 21.30
CA ILE A 231 -5.99 -7.93 22.52
C ILE A 231 -5.24 -7.02 23.48
N HIS A 232 -5.93 -6.05 24.06
CA HIS A 232 -5.38 -5.10 25.04
C HIS A 232 -6.24 -5.04 26.30
#